data_cce164ea388d04e76ca6511e4d2118a8
#
_entry.id   cce164ea388d04e76ca6511e4d2118a8
#
_cell.length_a   1.000
_cell.length_b   1.000
_cell.length_c   1.000
_cell.angle_alpha   90.00
_cell.angle_beta   90.00
_cell.angle_gamma   90.00
#
_symmetry.space_group_name_H-M   'P 1'
#
loop_
_entity.id
_entity.type
_entity.pdbx_description
1 polymer ?
#
loop_
_entity_poly.entity_id
_entity_poly.type
_entity_poly.pdbx_seq_one_letter_code
_entity_poly.pdbx_strand_id
1 'polypeptide(L)'
;MDMDTLKAECLACTRCELCATRTNVVFGQGVPDAEVLFVGEGPGQSEDEQGLPFVGRSGQLLDKYLFAIDLDRAKNCYIANIVKCRPPQNRDPLPAESEACMPWLREQFRLLQPKIVVCLGRIAAQRM
;
A
#
# COMPACT_ATOMS: atom_id res chain seq x y z
N MET A 1 17.62 8.06 -3.88
CA MET A 1 16.19 8.39 -4.10
C MET A 1 15.49 8.45 -2.75
N ASP A 2 14.71 9.47 -2.50
CA ASP A 2 13.91 9.58 -1.29
C ASP A 2 12.45 9.13 -1.53
N MET A 3 11.66 9.11 -0.47
CA MET A 3 10.28 8.63 -0.55
C MET A 3 9.40 9.52 -1.46
N ASP A 4 9.61 10.83 -1.44
CA ASP A 4 8.81 11.75 -2.28
C ASP A 4 9.10 11.54 -3.77
N THR A 5 10.36 11.33 -4.14
CA THR A 5 10.76 11.03 -5.51
C THR A 5 10.19 9.69 -5.96
N LEU A 6 10.27 8.67 -5.09
CA LEU A 6 9.71 7.36 -5.38
C LEU A 6 8.20 7.44 -5.59
N LYS A 7 7.49 8.20 -4.75
CA LYS A 7 6.05 8.41 -4.88
C LYS A 7 5.71 9.07 -6.21
N ALA A 8 6.43 10.12 -6.59
CA ALA A 8 6.18 10.84 -7.84
C ALA A 8 6.33 9.90 -9.05
N GLU A 9 7.35 9.06 -9.06
CA GLU A 9 7.55 8.07 -10.13
C GLU A 9 6.45 7.01 -10.14
N CYS A 10 6.05 6.52 -8.96
CA CYS A 10 5.01 5.52 -8.83
C CYS A 10 3.65 6.03 -9.32
N LEU A 11 3.33 7.28 -9.08
CA LEU A 11 2.06 7.88 -9.53
C LEU A 11 1.91 7.88 -11.05
N ALA A 12 3.01 7.82 -11.80
CA ALA A 12 3.03 7.74 -13.25
C ALA A 12 3.20 6.31 -13.78
N CYS A 13 3.10 5.29 -12.94
CA CYS A 13 3.40 3.91 -13.30
C CYS A 13 2.44 3.34 -14.35
N THR A 14 3.02 2.66 -15.36
CA THR A 14 2.27 1.96 -16.41
C THR A 14 2.78 0.52 -16.60
N ARG A 15 3.33 -0.09 -15.55
CA ARG A 15 4.03 -1.38 -15.63
C ARG A 15 3.11 -2.59 -15.81
N CYS A 16 1.81 -2.45 -15.51
CA CYS A 16 0.85 -3.54 -15.68
C CYS A 16 -0.49 -3.00 -16.16
N GLU A 17 -1.40 -3.91 -16.52
CA GLU A 17 -2.70 -3.55 -17.08
C GLU A 17 -3.61 -2.79 -16.11
N LEU A 18 -3.36 -2.85 -14.81
CA LEU A 18 -4.17 -2.12 -13.83
C LEU A 18 -4.14 -0.60 -14.05
N CYS A 19 -3.12 -0.08 -14.74
CA CYS A 19 -3.05 1.34 -15.05
C CYS A 19 -4.19 1.81 -15.98
N ALA A 20 -4.77 0.90 -16.75
CA ALA A 20 -5.84 1.24 -17.70
C ALA A 20 -7.19 1.50 -17.01
N THR A 21 -7.42 0.91 -15.84
CA THR A 21 -8.73 0.95 -15.17
C THR A 21 -8.71 1.67 -13.82
N ARG A 22 -7.55 2.00 -13.29
CA ARG A 22 -7.44 2.75 -12.04
C ARG A 22 -7.90 4.20 -12.20
N THR A 23 -8.42 4.79 -11.13
CA THR A 23 -8.65 6.24 -11.06
C THR A 23 -7.39 6.92 -10.52
N ASN A 24 -6.82 6.40 -9.42
CA ASN A 24 -5.59 6.91 -8.83
C ASN A 24 -4.64 5.76 -8.50
N VAL A 25 -3.35 6.05 -8.49
CA VAL A 25 -2.36 5.17 -7.87
C VAL A 25 -2.43 5.40 -6.36
N VAL A 26 -2.44 4.32 -5.59
CA VAL A 26 -2.42 4.35 -4.13
C VAL A 26 -1.04 3.92 -3.67
N PHE A 27 -0.14 4.88 -3.48
CA PHE A 27 1.27 4.61 -3.18
C PHE A 27 1.47 4.04 -1.79
N GLY A 28 0.81 4.61 -0.82
CA GLY A 28 0.96 4.30 0.59
C GLY A 28 0.84 5.57 1.42
N GLN A 29 0.81 5.43 2.73
CA GLN A 29 0.69 6.56 3.63
C GLN A 29 1.32 6.26 4.98
N GLY A 30 2.08 7.21 5.52
CA GLY A 30 2.68 7.08 6.82
C GLY A 30 3.85 8.02 7.00
N VAL A 31 4.59 7.81 8.08
CA VAL A 31 5.77 8.64 8.39
C VAL A 31 7.04 7.99 7.83
N PRO A 32 8.05 8.80 7.43
CA PRO A 32 9.23 8.27 6.74
C PRO A 32 10.16 7.44 7.63
N ASP A 33 10.05 7.55 8.93
CA ASP A 33 10.87 6.81 9.90
C ASP A 33 10.06 5.75 10.66
N ALA A 34 8.97 5.27 10.08
CA ALA A 34 8.10 4.30 10.71
C ALA A 34 8.83 2.99 11.04
N GLU A 35 8.68 2.53 12.28
CA GLU A 35 9.22 1.23 12.70
C GLU A 35 8.32 0.07 12.32
N VAL A 36 7.03 0.31 12.09
CA VAL A 36 6.04 -0.71 11.73
C VAL A 36 5.46 -0.41 10.37
N LEU A 37 5.55 -1.39 9.48
CA LEU A 37 4.97 -1.33 8.13
C LEU A 37 3.82 -2.33 8.05
N PHE A 38 2.64 -1.85 7.72
CA PHE A 38 1.47 -2.68 7.44
C PHE A 38 1.34 -2.86 5.93
N VAL A 39 1.21 -4.09 5.46
CA VAL A 39 1.12 -4.41 4.04
C VAL A 39 -0.18 -5.14 3.76
N GLY A 40 -1.03 -4.54 2.95
CA GLY A 40 -2.27 -5.15 2.48
C GLY A 40 -2.16 -5.63 1.03
N GLU A 41 -3.28 -6.07 0.48
CA GLU A 41 -3.34 -6.64 -0.86
C GLU A 41 -3.32 -5.56 -1.95
N GLY A 42 -4.31 -4.70 -1.98
CA GLY A 42 -4.45 -3.67 -3.00
C GLY A 42 -5.61 -2.74 -2.70
N PRO A 43 -5.73 -1.62 -3.47
CA PRO A 43 -6.80 -0.65 -3.25
C PRO A 43 -8.18 -1.19 -3.62
N GLY A 44 -9.17 -0.87 -2.81
CA GLY A 44 -10.57 -1.00 -3.16
C GLY A 44 -11.09 0.29 -3.80
N GLN A 45 -12.43 0.40 -3.93
CA GLN A 45 -13.06 1.56 -4.56
C GLN A 45 -12.75 2.87 -3.83
N SER A 46 -12.92 2.91 -2.52
CA SER A 46 -12.68 4.13 -1.74
C SER A 46 -11.24 4.59 -1.84
N GLU A 47 -10.31 3.65 -1.78
CA GLU A 47 -8.88 3.92 -1.89
C GLU A 47 -8.52 4.46 -3.28
N ASP A 48 -9.06 3.84 -4.33
CA ASP A 48 -8.84 4.26 -5.71
C ASP A 48 -9.39 5.69 -5.95
N GLU A 49 -10.53 6.01 -5.38
CA GLU A 49 -11.14 7.33 -5.50
C GLU A 49 -10.32 8.41 -4.78
N GLN A 50 -9.76 8.11 -3.63
CA GLN A 50 -9.05 9.08 -2.79
C GLN A 50 -7.53 9.08 -2.97
N GLY A 51 -6.96 8.02 -3.54
CA GLY A 51 -5.52 7.88 -3.68
C GLY A 51 -4.79 7.55 -2.39
N LEU A 52 -5.50 7.08 -1.36
CA LEU A 52 -4.96 6.76 -0.05
C LEU A 52 -5.26 5.30 0.34
N PRO A 53 -4.34 4.62 1.04
CA PRO A 53 -4.54 3.23 1.44
C PRO A 53 -5.47 3.13 2.65
N PHE A 54 -6.29 2.09 2.68
CA PHE A 54 -7.11 1.74 3.84
C PHE A 54 -7.95 2.92 4.37
N VAL A 55 -8.81 3.47 3.50
CA VAL A 55 -9.74 4.57 3.85
C VAL A 55 -11.21 4.17 3.79
N GLY A 56 -11.53 2.98 3.26
CA GLY A 56 -12.87 2.44 3.27
C GLY A 56 -13.21 1.81 4.62
N ARG A 57 -14.25 0.96 4.64
CA ARG A 57 -14.74 0.35 5.89
C ARG A 57 -13.64 -0.45 6.62
N SER A 58 -12.89 -1.29 5.89
CA SER A 58 -11.79 -2.06 6.47
C SER A 58 -10.68 -1.16 7.00
N GLY A 59 -10.42 -0.06 6.30
CA GLY A 59 -9.40 0.90 6.71
C GLY A 59 -9.79 1.65 7.99
N GLN A 60 -11.05 1.98 8.13
CA GLN A 60 -11.54 2.61 9.36
C GLN A 60 -11.43 1.67 10.56
N LEU A 61 -11.70 0.39 10.36
CA LEU A 61 -11.52 -0.63 11.38
C LEU A 61 -10.05 -0.80 11.74
N LEU A 62 -9.17 -0.81 10.72
CA LEU A 62 -7.72 -0.86 10.94
C LEU A 62 -7.26 0.31 11.80
N ASP A 63 -7.70 1.53 11.50
CA ASP A 63 -7.33 2.71 12.29
C ASP A 63 -7.74 2.58 13.77
N LYS A 64 -8.89 1.97 14.04
CA LYS A 64 -9.32 1.71 15.42
C LYS A 64 -8.41 0.72 16.13
N TYR A 65 -7.99 -0.34 15.44
CA TYR A 65 -7.04 -1.32 16.00
C TYR A 65 -5.67 -0.68 16.24
N LEU A 66 -5.19 0.13 15.29
CA LEU A 66 -3.92 0.84 15.43
C LEU A 66 -3.94 1.78 16.63
N PHE A 67 -5.02 2.55 16.76
CA PHE A 67 -5.19 3.46 17.89
C PHE A 67 -5.15 2.72 19.23
N ALA A 68 -5.75 1.52 19.30
CA ALA A 68 -5.77 0.71 20.52
C ALA A 68 -4.37 0.24 20.96
N ILE A 69 -3.41 0.19 20.06
CA ILE A 69 -2.02 -0.21 20.35
C ILE A 69 -1.03 0.95 20.18
N ASP A 70 -1.54 2.18 20.27
CA ASP A 70 -0.75 3.42 20.19
C ASP A 70 -0.06 3.62 18.85
N LEU A 71 -0.66 3.14 17.76
CA LEU A 71 -0.19 3.38 16.40
C LEU A 71 -1.14 4.29 15.64
N ASP A 72 -0.57 5.14 14.79
CA ASP A 72 -1.31 6.07 13.94
C ASP A 72 -0.49 6.32 12.68
N ARG A 73 -1.11 6.15 11.50
CA ARG A 73 -0.41 6.38 10.23
C ARG A 73 0.10 7.81 10.06
N ALA A 74 -0.45 8.76 10.79
CA ALA A 74 0.00 10.14 10.78
C ALA A 74 1.19 10.39 11.71
N LYS A 75 1.54 9.44 12.59
CA LYS A 75 2.50 9.66 13.66
C LYS A 75 3.67 8.66 13.69
N ASN A 76 3.40 7.36 13.55
CA ASN A 76 4.41 6.36 13.88
C ASN A 76 4.33 5.03 13.12
N CYS A 77 3.56 4.96 12.05
CA CYS A 77 3.55 3.75 11.21
C CYS A 77 3.37 4.12 9.75
N TYR A 78 3.47 3.11 8.88
CA TYR A 78 3.29 3.25 7.44
C TYR A 78 2.39 2.14 6.94
N ILE A 79 1.51 2.45 6.01
CA ILE A 79 0.58 1.50 5.40
C ILE A 79 0.76 1.52 3.90
N ALA A 80 0.95 0.34 3.31
CA ALA A 80 1.11 0.17 1.86
C ALA A 80 0.44 -1.12 1.42
N ASN A 81 0.31 -1.32 0.11
CA ASN A 81 -0.24 -2.53 -0.48
C ASN A 81 0.77 -3.19 -1.40
N ILE A 82 0.58 -4.48 -1.67
CA ILE A 82 1.35 -5.23 -2.66
C ILE A 82 1.20 -4.59 -4.03
N VAL A 83 -0.05 -4.32 -4.47
CA VAL A 83 -0.29 -3.59 -5.71
C VAL A 83 -0.77 -2.18 -5.39
N LYS A 84 -0.37 -1.22 -6.24
CA LYS A 84 -0.66 0.20 -6.04
C LYS A 84 -1.89 0.68 -6.79
N CYS A 85 -2.48 -0.17 -7.61
CA CYS A 85 -3.65 0.15 -8.42
C CYS A 85 -4.78 -0.85 -8.15
N ARG A 86 -6.02 -0.36 -8.18
CA ARG A 86 -7.20 -1.20 -7.93
C ARG A 86 -7.39 -2.23 -9.04
N PRO A 87 -7.46 -3.53 -8.70
CA PRO A 87 -7.89 -4.54 -9.66
C PRO A 87 -9.37 -4.36 -10.01
N PRO A 88 -9.79 -4.64 -11.28
CA PRO A 88 -11.19 -4.54 -11.66
C PRO A 88 -12.08 -5.35 -10.74
N GLN A 89 -13.18 -4.76 -10.29
CA GLN A 89 -14.17 -5.39 -9.40
C GLN A 89 -13.58 -5.92 -8.09
N ASN A 90 -12.49 -5.33 -7.63
CA ASN A 90 -11.80 -5.71 -6.38
C ASN A 90 -11.34 -7.19 -6.35
N ARG A 91 -11.08 -7.80 -7.52
CA ARG A 91 -10.54 -9.16 -7.56
C ARG A 91 -9.14 -9.21 -6.96
N ASP A 92 -8.67 -10.40 -6.62
CA ASP A 92 -7.28 -10.58 -6.21
C ASP A 92 -6.33 -10.16 -7.34
N PRO A 93 -5.18 -9.55 -7.02
CA PRO A 93 -4.17 -9.27 -8.03
C PRO A 93 -3.68 -10.55 -8.69
N LEU A 94 -3.47 -10.50 -10.01
CA LEU A 94 -2.84 -11.61 -10.72
C LEU A 94 -1.34 -11.66 -10.36
N PRO A 95 -0.70 -12.85 -10.43
CA PRO A 95 0.73 -12.96 -10.14
C PRO A 95 1.59 -11.99 -10.94
N ALA A 96 1.29 -11.80 -12.24
CA ALA A 96 2.03 -10.86 -13.08
C ALA A 96 1.88 -9.41 -12.62
N GLU A 97 0.70 -9.04 -12.12
CA GLU A 97 0.44 -7.70 -11.57
C GLU A 97 1.21 -7.47 -10.28
N SER A 98 1.21 -8.47 -9.40
CA SER A 98 1.97 -8.40 -8.15
C SER A 98 3.47 -8.29 -8.41
N GLU A 99 4.01 -9.07 -9.35
CA GLU A 99 5.42 -9.02 -9.71
C GLU A 99 5.82 -7.67 -10.32
N ALA A 100 4.98 -7.12 -11.20
CA ALA A 100 5.25 -5.83 -11.83
C ALA A 100 5.22 -4.68 -10.82
N CYS A 101 4.40 -4.79 -9.79
CA CYS A 101 4.22 -3.74 -8.79
C CYS A 101 5.19 -3.86 -7.59
N MET A 102 5.68 -5.06 -7.31
CA MET A 102 6.53 -5.35 -6.15
C MET A 102 7.76 -4.44 -6.02
N PRO A 103 8.45 -4.02 -7.10
CA PRO A 103 9.59 -3.12 -6.96
C PRO A 103 9.28 -1.82 -6.22
N TRP A 104 8.06 -1.29 -6.33
CA TRP A 104 7.66 -0.10 -5.57
C TRP A 104 7.66 -0.36 -4.07
N LEU A 105 7.08 -1.48 -3.64
CA LEU A 105 7.03 -1.85 -2.23
C LEU A 105 8.42 -2.17 -1.68
N ARG A 106 9.25 -2.87 -2.47
CA ARG A 106 10.64 -3.16 -2.07
C ARG A 106 11.43 -1.88 -1.82
N GLU A 107 11.26 -0.88 -2.67
CA GLU A 107 11.95 0.39 -2.51
C GLU A 107 11.40 1.16 -1.30
N GLN A 108 10.09 1.11 -1.05
CA GLN A 108 9.51 1.66 0.17
C GLN A 108 10.11 0.99 1.41
N PHE A 109 10.22 -0.33 1.40
CA PHE A 109 10.83 -1.09 2.49
C PHE A 109 12.28 -0.67 2.72
N ARG A 110 13.04 -0.55 1.63
CA ARG A 110 14.45 -0.14 1.71
C ARG A 110 14.60 1.25 2.34
N LEU A 111 13.73 2.19 1.97
CA LEU A 111 13.78 3.56 2.49
C LEU A 111 13.28 3.65 3.93
N LEU A 112 12.26 2.89 4.29
CA LEU A 112 11.70 2.91 5.65
C LEU A 112 12.56 2.16 6.66
N GLN A 113 13.15 1.03 6.26
CA GLN A 113 13.88 0.12 7.14
C GLN A 113 13.07 -0.23 8.40
N PRO A 114 11.83 -0.76 8.23
CA PRO A 114 10.99 -1.04 9.39
C PRO A 114 11.54 -2.18 10.22
N LYS A 115 11.26 -2.15 11.51
CA LYS A 115 11.63 -3.24 12.42
C LYS A 115 10.61 -4.38 12.38
N ILE A 116 9.34 -4.06 12.08
CA ILE A 116 8.24 -5.02 12.06
C ILE A 116 7.44 -4.80 10.77
N VAL A 117 7.12 -5.90 10.09
CA VAL A 117 6.20 -5.90 8.95
C VAL A 117 4.98 -6.74 9.32
N VAL A 118 3.80 -6.17 9.23
CA VAL A 118 2.54 -6.85 9.50
C VAL A 118 1.79 -7.04 8.18
N CYS A 119 1.59 -8.29 7.79
CA CYS A 119 0.86 -8.62 6.57
C CYS A 119 -0.64 -8.72 6.88
N LEU A 120 -1.43 -7.94 6.15
CA LEU A 120 -2.88 -7.90 6.31
C LEU A 120 -3.52 -8.75 5.22
N GLY A 121 -3.82 -10.00 5.56
CA GLY A 121 -4.48 -10.94 4.68
C GLY A 121 -3.52 -11.89 3.95
N ARG A 122 -4.14 -12.85 3.26
CA ARG A 122 -3.44 -13.97 2.62
C ARG A 122 -2.48 -13.52 1.51
N ILE A 123 -2.92 -12.64 0.63
CA ILE A 123 -2.12 -12.22 -0.53
C ILE A 123 -0.84 -11.51 -0.07
N ALA A 124 -0.95 -10.58 0.88
CA ALA A 124 0.22 -9.89 1.42
C ALA A 124 1.19 -10.87 2.06
N ALA A 125 0.68 -11.81 2.87
CA ALA A 125 1.51 -12.81 3.56
C ALA A 125 2.25 -13.73 2.58
N GLN A 126 1.61 -14.10 1.46
CA GLN A 126 2.22 -14.98 0.46
C GLN A 126 3.27 -14.27 -0.39
N ARG A 127 3.16 -12.96 -0.60
CA ARG A 127 4.06 -12.20 -1.46
C ARG A 127 5.25 -11.57 -0.72
N MET A 128 5.12 -11.40 0.59
CA MET A 128 6.21 -10.93 1.43
C MET A 128 7.10 -12.12 1.87
#